data_2ff7ac9facbfc0452ab466372d6614f0
#
_entry.id   2ff7ac9facbfc0452ab466372d6614f0
#
_cell.length_a   1.000
_cell.length_b   1.000
_cell.length_c   1.000
_cell.angle_alpha   90.00
_cell.angle_beta   90.00
_cell.angle_gamma   90.00
#
_symmetry.space_group_name_H-M   'P 1'
#
loop_
_entity.id
_entity.type
_entity.pdbx_description
1 polymer ?
#
loop_
_entity_poly.entity_id
_entity_poly.type
_entity_poly.pdbx_seq_one_letter_code
_entity_poly.pdbx_strand_id
1 'polypeptide(L)'
;IREAAEINRLCGEWNIDYSAYEGGIYSSEWFWAKALHVLREDEHVRAKAYSIVEYCEWLPALITGVTKSDDIVRSRCARGHKAMWHEQWGGLPSEEFLTTLDPLLAGFRSRLFEKTETADKPVGKLSPEWAERLGLTTEVVVAGGAFDCHMGAVGAGVTPHTFVWVIGTSTCDVMVATYEEIGHKLIKGICGQVDGSVIPGMVGLEAGQSGFGDIYAWFKRVLEFPLKEIVGKSDLLDEEMKERLVTEACNRIIPALTAEAEKIP
;
A
#
# COMPACT_ATOMS: atom_id res chain seq x y z
N ILE A 1 1.29 11.19 -11.03
CA ILE A 1 1.54 10.49 -12.33
C ILE A 1 2.85 10.99 -12.96
N ARG A 2 3.07 12.31 -13.04
CA ARG A 2 4.28 12.91 -13.61
C ARG A 2 5.54 12.44 -12.87
N GLU A 3 5.57 12.54 -11.56
CA GLU A 3 6.70 12.19 -10.70
C GLU A 3 7.09 10.71 -10.87
N ALA A 4 6.11 9.81 -10.91
CA ALA A 4 6.38 8.39 -11.12
C ALA A 4 6.97 8.11 -12.53
N ALA A 5 6.53 8.82 -13.55
CA ALA A 5 7.10 8.69 -14.90
C ALA A 5 8.58 9.14 -14.93
N GLU A 6 8.91 10.23 -14.22
CA GLU A 6 10.28 10.73 -14.09
C GLU A 6 11.16 9.73 -13.31
N ILE A 7 10.66 9.14 -12.20
CA ILE A 7 11.35 8.10 -11.43
C ILE A 7 11.62 6.88 -12.31
N ASN A 8 10.60 6.36 -13.00
CA ASN A 8 10.74 5.19 -13.86
C ASN A 8 11.77 5.41 -14.97
N ARG A 9 11.74 6.58 -15.62
CA ARG A 9 12.73 6.92 -16.63
C ARG A 9 14.14 6.93 -16.04
N LEU A 10 14.34 7.57 -14.91
CA LEU A 10 15.64 7.67 -14.26
C LEU A 10 16.14 6.30 -13.78
N CYS A 11 15.28 5.45 -13.20
CA CYS A 11 15.65 4.06 -12.84
C CYS A 11 16.13 3.27 -14.05
N GLY A 12 15.50 3.44 -15.21
CA GLY A 12 15.92 2.77 -16.45
C GLY A 12 17.22 3.30 -17.06
N GLU A 13 17.64 4.51 -16.74
CA GLU A 13 18.86 5.16 -17.22
C GLU A 13 20.03 5.07 -16.22
N TRP A 14 19.74 4.74 -14.96
CA TRP A 14 20.73 4.72 -13.88
C TRP A 14 21.52 3.39 -13.86
N ASN A 15 22.70 3.42 -13.25
CA ASN A 15 23.53 2.22 -13.09
C ASN A 15 22.94 1.17 -12.13
N ILE A 16 22.01 1.55 -11.28
CA ILE A 16 21.26 0.68 -10.37
C ILE A 16 19.76 0.94 -10.62
N ASP A 17 19.02 -0.09 -10.98
CA ASP A 17 17.57 0.00 -11.06
C ASP A 17 16.98 -0.11 -9.64
N TYR A 18 16.73 1.03 -9.00
CA TYR A 18 16.15 1.08 -7.66
C TYR A 18 14.71 0.56 -7.60
N SER A 19 14.00 0.47 -8.72
CA SER A 19 12.65 -0.10 -8.78
C SER A 19 12.62 -1.63 -8.90
N ALA A 20 13.78 -2.28 -9.03
CA ALA A 20 13.88 -3.71 -9.33
C ALA A 20 13.12 -4.61 -8.35
N TYR A 21 13.17 -4.29 -7.04
CA TYR A 21 12.45 -5.03 -5.99
C TYR A 21 11.00 -4.56 -5.79
N GLU A 22 10.56 -3.55 -6.52
CA GLU A 22 9.19 -3.07 -6.60
C GLU A 22 8.56 -3.44 -7.96
N GLY A 23 8.99 -4.56 -8.53
CA GLY A 23 8.48 -5.11 -9.78
C GLY A 23 8.97 -4.43 -11.06
N GLY A 24 9.91 -3.50 -10.96
CA GLY A 24 10.52 -2.78 -12.09
C GLY A 24 9.69 -1.61 -12.61
N ILE A 25 8.61 -1.23 -11.90
CA ILE A 25 7.77 -0.06 -12.25
C ILE A 25 7.34 0.64 -10.97
N TYR A 26 7.75 1.89 -10.79
CA TYR A 26 7.41 2.71 -9.64
C TYR A 26 6.04 3.39 -9.82
N SER A 27 5.17 3.29 -8.83
CA SER A 27 3.81 3.84 -8.89
C SER A 27 3.74 5.29 -8.39
N SER A 28 2.79 6.05 -8.93
CA SER A 28 2.45 7.40 -8.45
C SER A 28 1.90 7.42 -7.02
N GLU A 29 1.45 6.26 -6.52
CA GLU A 29 0.92 6.10 -5.17
C GLU A 29 2.00 5.92 -4.10
N TRP A 30 3.28 5.77 -4.50
CA TRP A 30 4.34 5.38 -3.61
C TRP A 30 5.16 6.56 -3.10
N PHE A 31 6.00 6.29 -2.13
CA PHE A 31 6.69 7.23 -1.26
C PHE A 31 7.36 8.41 -1.99
N TRP A 32 8.28 8.13 -2.93
CA TRP A 32 9.05 9.20 -3.59
C TRP A 32 8.20 10.03 -4.55
N ALA A 33 7.24 9.40 -5.24
CA ALA A 33 6.34 10.12 -6.14
C ALA A 33 5.45 11.10 -5.36
N LYS A 34 4.87 10.64 -4.24
CA LYS A 34 4.05 11.50 -3.36
C LYS A 34 4.87 12.59 -2.69
N ALA A 35 6.05 12.23 -2.15
CA ALA A 35 6.95 13.18 -1.52
C ALA A 35 7.35 14.31 -2.48
N LEU A 36 7.80 13.95 -3.67
CA LEU A 36 8.21 14.91 -4.68
C LEU A 36 7.04 15.78 -5.15
N HIS A 37 5.87 15.19 -5.35
CA HIS A 37 4.67 15.93 -5.71
C HIS A 37 4.34 17.00 -4.65
N VAL A 38 4.28 16.63 -3.38
CA VAL A 38 4.00 17.59 -2.29
C VAL A 38 5.06 18.68 -2.21
N LEU A 39 6.34 18.33 -2.34
CA LEU A 39 7.42 19.31 -2.33
C LEU A 39 7.38 20.27 -3.51
N ARG A 40 6.86 19.85 -4.67
CA ARG A 40 6.67 20.71 -5.86
C ARG A 40 5.48 21.64 -5.72
N GLU A 41 4.36 21.13 -5.25
CA GLU A 41 3.08 21.83 -5.27
C GLU A 41 2.83 22.70 -4.03
N ASP A 42 3.42 22.34 -2.87
CA ASP A 42 3.19 23.04 -1.60
C ASP A 42 4.46 23.73 -1.10
N GLU A 43 4.53 25.06 -1.30
CA GLU A 43 5.64 25.90 -0.86
C GLU A 43 5.78 25.95 0.66
N HIS A 44 4.69 25.86 1.41
CA HIS A 44 4.71 25.90 2.86
C HIS A 44 5.30 24.59 3.42
N VAL A 45 4.89 23.46 2.88
CA VAL A 45 5.48 22.16 3.24
C VAL A 45 6.96 22.13 2.82
N ARG A 46 7.27 22.51 1.59
CA ARG A 46 8.64 22.55 1.08
C ARG A 46 9.59 23.37 1.98
N ALA A 47 9.14 24.52 2.47
CA ALA A 47 9.94 25.39 3.32
C ALA A 47 10.19 24.84 4.74
N LYS A 48 9.35 23.90 5.22
CA LYS A 48 9.36 23.42 6.60
C LYS A 48 9.66 21.94 6.75
N ALA A 49 9.54 21.15 5.69
CA ALA A 49 9.72 19.72 5.74
C ALA A 49 11.16 19.34 6.12
N TYR A 50 11.31 18.76 7.30
CA TYR A 50 12.60 18.21 7.75
C TYR A 50 12.77 16.76 7.30
N SER A 51 11.75 15.94 7.48
CA SER A 51 11.76 14.52 7.16
C SER A 51 10.39 14.09 6.63
N ILE A 52 10.31 12.88 6.13
CA ILE A 52 9.07 12.25 5.63
C ILE A 52 8.88 10.94 6.38
N VAL A 53 7.69 10.73 6.93
CA VAL A 53 7.37 9.61 7.81
C VAL A 53 6.11 8.93 7.29
N GLU A 54 6.13 7.62 7.19
CA GLU A 54 4.93 6.83 6.88
C GLU A 54 4.00 6.77 8.09
N TYR A 55 2.69 6.67 7.86
CA TYR A 55 1.72 6.62 8.94
C TYR A 55 1.98 5.46 9.91
N CYS A 56 2.34 4.29 9.38
CA CYS A 56 2.67 3.11 10.18
C CYS A 56 3.94 3.27 11.03
N GLU A 57 4.79 4.26 10.73
CA GLU A 57 5.97 4.63 11.54
C GLU A 57 5.60 5.71 12.57
N TRP A 58 4.79 6.69 12.13
CA TRP A 58 4.42 7.83 12.96
C TRP A 58 3.53 7.45 14.13
N LEU A 59 2.52 6.59 13.92
CA LEU A 59 1.59 6.21 14.98
C LEU A 59 2.27 5.48 16.15
N PRO A 60 3.10 4.44 15.93
CA PRO A 60 3.88 3.84 17.03
C PRO A 60 4.80 4.84 17.73
N ALA A 61 5.46 5.73 16.99
CA ALA A 61 6.30 6.77 17.57
C ALA A 61 5.51 7.73 18.47
N LEU A 62 4.33 8.18 18.01
CA LEU A 62 3.44 9.06 18.75
C LEU A 62 3.01 8.43 20.09
N ILE A 63 2.53 7.19 20.08
CA ILE A 63 2.02 6.54 21.29
C ILE A 63 3.13 6.11 22.26
N THR A 64 4.36 5.96 21.79
CA THR A 64 5.53 5.71 22.64
C THR A 64 6.21 7.00 23.13
N GLY A 65 5.72 8.18 22.70
CA GLY A 65 6.23 9.48 23.13
C GLY A 65 7.51 9.92 22.41
N VAL A 66 7.83 9.32 21.27
CA VAL A 66 8.95 9.76 20.42
C VAL A 66 8.59 11.08 19.74
N THR A 67 9.41 12.10 19.93
CA THR A 67 9.18 13.47 19.44
C THR A 67 10.13 13.90 18.32
N LYS A 68 11.25 13.21 18.14
CA LYS A 68 12.23 13.52 17.12
C LYS A 68 12.11 12.52 15.97
N SER A 69 12.11 13.02 14.74
CA SER A 69 12.07 12.18 13.54
C SER A 69 13.23 11.18 13.45
N ASP A 70 14.37 11.55 14.02
CA ASP A 70 15.59 10.75 14.00
C ASP A 70 15.48 9.48 14.87
N ASP A 71 14.64 9.54 15.90
CA ASP A 71 14.41 8.44 16.84
C ASP A 71 13.26 7.52 16.42
N ILE A 72 12.55 7.86 15.33
CA ILE A 72 11.45 7.04 14.82
C ILE A 72 11.99 5.77 14.19
N VAL A 73 11.55 4.62 14.69
CA VAL A 73 11.83 3.31 14.07
C VAL A 73 11.14 3.22 12.72
N ARG A 74 11.89 2.90 11.69
CA ARG A 74 11.39 2.82 10.31
C ARG A 74 10.94 1.41 9.96
N SER A 75 9.79 1.32 9.31
CA SER A 75 9.18 0.06 8.92
C SER A 75 9.91 -0.57 7.73
N ARG A 76 10.42 -1.78 7.87
CA ARG A 76 10.96 -2.59 6.77
C ARG A 76 9.91 -2.79 5.67
N CYS A 77 8.67 -3.06 6.06
CA CYS A 77 7.53 -3.20 5.16
C CYS A 77 7.35 -1.94 4.30
N ALA A 78 7.16 -0.77 4.91
CA ALA A 78 6.89 0.46 4.17
C ALA A 78 8.08 0.90 3.31
N ARG A 79 9.29 0.82 3.84
CA ARG A 79 10.49 1.27 3.14
C ARG A 79 10.86 0.37 1.96
N GLY A 80 10.75 -0.94 2.12
CA GLY A 80 11.07 -1.91 1.08
C GLY A 80 10.04 -1.93 -0.05
N HIS A 81 8.74 -1.78 0.27
CA HIS A 81 7.70 -1.83 -0.75
C HIS A 81 7.42 -0.50 -1.45
N LYS A 82 7.75 0.65 -0.84
CA LYS A 82 7.31 1.94 -1.39
C LYS A 82 8.42 2.99 -1.50
N ALA A 83 9.59 2.80 -0.83
CA ALA A 83 10.66 3.79 -0.82
C ALA A 83 11.96 3.33 -1.50
N MET A 84 11.90 2.29 -2.32
CA MET A 84 13.06 1.73 -3.03
C MET A 84 14.21 1.38 -2.07
N TRP A 85 13.87 0.97 -0.84
CA TRP A 85 14.87 0.58 0.15
C TRP A 85 15.24 -0.89 -0.03
N HIS A 86 16.54 -1.17 -0.14
CA HIS A 86 17.04 -2.54 -0.18
C HIS A 86 18.47 -2.64 0.31
N GLU A 87 18.83 -3.74 0.98
CA GLU A 87 20.18 -3.96 1.53
C GLU A 87 21.27 -4.04 0.45
N GLN A 88 20.92 -4.53 -0.76
CA GLN A 88 21.85 -4.69 -1.86
C GLN A 88 22.55 -3.38 -2.28
N TRP A 89 21.88 -2.25 -2.11
CA TRP A 89 22.46 -0.93 -2.39
C TRP A 89 22.63 -0.05 -1.14
N GLY A 90 22.60 -0.69 0.04
CA GLY A 90 22.90 -0.03 1.30
C GLY A 90 21.76 0.84 1.84
N GLY A 91 20.50 0.51 1.54
CA GLY A 91 19.34 1.21 2.07
C GLY A 91 18.52 1.94 1.02
N LEU A 92 18.24 3.23 1.22
CA LEU A 92 17.51 4.08 0.27
C LEU A 92 18.34 4.37 -0.98
N PRO A 93 17.71 4.82 -2.10
CA PRO A 93 18.44 5.31 -3.27
C PRO A 93 19.51 6.34 -2.90
N SER A 94 20.59 6.39 -3.68
CA SER A 94 21.71 7.30 -3.40
C SER A 94 21.27 8.77 -3.41
N GLU A 95 21.97 9.60 -2.66
CA GLU A 95 21.75 11.06 -2.69
C GLU A 95 21.92 11.64 -4.10
N GLU A 96 22.86 11.09 -4.88
CA GLU A 96 23.07 11.47 -6.27
C GLU A 96 21.88 11.16 -7.15
N PHE A 97 21.28 9.96 -7.01
CA PHE A 97 20.04 9.58 -7.73
C PHE A 97 18.91 10.54 -7.37
N LEU A 98 18.68 10.78 -6.08
CA LEU A 98 17.59 11.63 -5.61
C LEU A 98 17.73 13.09 -6.06
N THR A 99 18.94 13.65 -5.98
CA THR A 99 19.22 15.00 -6.46
C THR A 99 19.16 15.14 -7.96
N THR A 100 19.52 14.10 -8.70
CA THR A 100 19.37 14.06 -10.16
C THR A 100 17.89 13.98 -10.56
N LEU A 101 17.07 13.25 -9.79
CA LEU A 101 15.63 13.20 -9.98
C LEU A 101 15.00 14.60 -9.79
N ASP A 102 15.32 15.25 -8.68
CA ASP A 102 14.91 16.63 -8.42
C ASP A 102 15.77 17.27 -7.31
N PRO A 103 16.32 18.49 -7.50
CA PRO A 103 17.05 19.20 -6.46
C PRO A 103 16.29 19.42 -5.15
N LEU A 104 14.95 19.39 -5.16
CA LEU A 104 14.13 19.48 -3.95
C LEU A 104 14.33 18.31 -3.00
N LEU A 105 14.84 17.19 -3.47
CA LEU A 105 15.15 16.00 -2.67
C LEU A 105 16.54 16.05 -2.02
N ALA A 106 17.33 17.08 -2.31
CA ALA A 106 18.67 17.22 -1.74
C ALA A 106 18.65 17.22 -0.22
N GLY A 107 19.46 16.36 0.38
CA GLY A 107 19.59 16.20 1.82
C GLY A 107 18.45 15.46 2.51
N PHE A 108 17.39 15.06 1.83
CA PHE A 108 16.34 14.27 2.45
C PHE A 108 16.81 12.87 2.85
N ARG A 109 17.65 12.23 2.03
CA ARG A 109 18.16 10.88 2.30
C ARG A 109 18.73 10.73 3.71
N SER A 110 19.60 11.65 4.11
CA SER A 110 20.23 11.62 5.45
C SER A 110 19.25 11.84 6.62
N ARG A 111 18.09 12.44 6.36
CA ARG A 111 17.02 12.71 7.33
C ARG A 111 15.92 11.65 7.35
N LEU A 112 16.02 10.64 6.49
CA LEU A 112 15.04 9.54 6.41
C LEU A 112 15.45 8.29 7.19
N PHE A 113 16.71 8.23 7.66
CA PHE A 113 17.26 7.16 8.52
C PHE A 113 17.10 5.75 7.94
N GLU A 114 18.20 5.15 7.57
CA GLU A 114 18.25 3.95 6.72
C GLU A 114 17.95 2.64 7.46
N LYS A 115 18.08 2.61 8.79
CA LYS A 115 17.76 1.43 9.57
C LYS A 115 16.26 1.16 9.53
N THR A 116 15.90 -0.07 9.17
CA THR A 116 14.53 -0.53 9.17
C THR A 116 14.37 -1.74 10.07
N GLU A 117 13.21 -1.84 10.70
CA GLU A 117 12.87 -2.98 11.56
C GLU A 117 11.62 -3.69 11.04
N THR A 118 11.55 -4.97 11.26
CA THR A 118 10.36 -5.80 11.00
C THR A 118 9.29 -5.55 12.04
N ALA A 119 8.02 -5.77 11.69
CA ALA A 119 6.88 -5.43 12.55
C ALA A 119 6.79 -6.21 13.86
N ASP A 120 7.49 -7.36 13.96
CA ASP A 120 7.60 -8.16 15.19
C ASP A 120 8.52 -7.54 16.25
N LYS A 121 9.31 -6.53 15.90
CA LYS A 121 10.21 -5.87 16.85
C LYS A 121 9.49 -4.78 17.63
N PRO A 122 9.73 -4.70 18.96
CA PRO A 122 9.18 -3.61 19.76
C PRO A 122 9.85 -2.29 19.39
N VAL A 123 9.06 -1.23 19.24
CA VAL A 123 9.54 0.14 19.05
C VAL A 123 9.58 0.92 20.36
N GLY A 124 8.95 0.43 21.41
CA GLY A 124 8.93 1.02 22.74
C GLY A 124 7.78 0.52 23.60
N LYS A 125 7.56 1.21 24.71
CA LYS A 125 6.39 1.03 25.58
C LYS A 125 5.49 2.26 25.46
N LEU A 126 4.22 2.15 25.87
CA LEU A 126 3.33 3.29 25.91
C LEU A 126 3.90 4.40 26.79
N SER A 127 3.82 5.62 26.28
CA SER A 127 4.09 6.81 27.09
C SER A 127 3.05 6.97 28.22
N PRO A 128 3.39 7.66 29.33
CA PRO A 128 2.42 7.91 30.40
C PRO A 128 1.12 8.55 29.92
N GLU A 129 1.21 9.52 29.00
CA GLU A 129 0.06 10.19 28.39
C GLU A 129 -0.86 9.20 27.69
N TRP A 130 -0.32 8.35 26.82
CA TRP A 130 -1.12 7.41 26.06
C TRP A 130 -1.62 6.24 26.90
N ALA A 131 -0.85 5.81 27.90
CA ALA A 131 -1.31 4.81 28.86
C ALA A 131 -2.56 5.31 29.61
N GLU A 132 -2.55 6.55 30.09
CA GLU A 132 -3.71 7.17 30.74
C GLU A 132 -4.91 7.30 29.79
N ARG A 133 -4.69 7.86 28.59
CA ARG A 133 -5.77 8.05 27.58
C ARG A 133 -6.46 6.77 27.17
N LEU A 134 -5.72 5.65 27.10
CA LEU A 134 -6.22 4.34 26.70
C LEU A 134 -6.70 3.48 27.86
N GLY A 135 -6.51 3.91 29.12
CA GLY A 135 -6.81 3.12 30.31
C GLY A 135 -5.91 1.89 30.46
N LEU A 136 -4.65 1.99 29.97
CA LEU A 136 -3.67 0.92 30.00
C LEU A 136 -2.50 1.27 30.91
N THR A 137 -1.56 0.35 31.08
CA THR A 137 -0.32 0.59 31.83
C THR A 137 0.83 0.97 30.91
N THR A 138 1.85 1.63 31.44
CA THR A 138 3.08 1.95 30.71
C THR A 138 3.94 0.72 30.39
N GLU A 139 3.58 -0.47 30.90
CA GLU A 139 4.28 -1.72 30.60
C GLU A 139 3.85 -2.33 29.25
N VAL A 140 2.78 -1.81 28.61
CA VAL A 140 2.33 -2.27 27.31
C VAL A 140 3.41 -1.99 26.25
N VAL A 141 3.84 -3.05 25.58
CA VAL A 141 4.82 -2.99 24.49
C VAL A 141 4.13 -2.63 23.19
N VAL A 142 4.72 -1.69 22.45
CA VAL A 142 4.26 -1.28 21.12
C VAL A 142 5.16 -1.94 20.07
N ALA A 143 4.56 -2.70 19.18
CA ALA A 143 5.24 -3.33 18.05
C ALA A 143 5.53 -2.32 16.93
N GLY A 144 6.42 -2.67 16.02
CA GLY A 144 6.68 -1.93 14.79
C GLY A 144 5.45 -1.90 13.88
N GLY A 145 5.33 -0.84 13.08
CA GLY A 145 4.24 -0.72 12.12
C GLY A 145 4.52 -1.42 10.79
N ALA A 146 3.46 -1.82 10.13
CA ALA A 146 3.48 -2.36 8.77
C ALA A 146 2.21 -1.91 8.03
N PHE A 147 2.09 -2.27 6.77
CA PHE A 147 0.84 -2.05 6.03
C PHE A 147 -0.27 -2.94 6.56
N ASP A 148 -1.50 -2.43 6.59
CA ASP A 148 -2.69 -3.14 7.05
C ASP A 148 -2.93 -4.43 6.28
N CYS A 149 -2.76 -4.41 4.96
CA CYS A 149 -2.90 -5.59 4.11
C CYS A 149 -1.88 -6.69 4.44
N HIS A 150 -0.63 -6.33 4.81
CA HIS A 150 0.37 -7.31 5.23
C HIS A 150 0.00 -7.94 6.58
N MET A 151 -0.50 -7.13 7.52
CA MET A 151 -0.99 -7.65 8.79
C MET A 151 -2.29 -8.46 8.62
N GLY A 152 -3.13 -8.07 7.65
CA GLY A 152 -4.26 -8.87 7.21
C GLY A 152 -3.84 -10.25 6.70
N ALA A 153 -2.78 -10.34 5.92
CA ALA A 153 -2.23 -11.61 5.45
C ALA A 153 -1.68 -12.46 6.60
N VAL A 154 -1.00 -11.86 7.58
CA VAL A 154 -0.56 -12.53 8.81
C VAL A 154 -1.75 -13.07 9.58
N GLY A 155 -2.80 -12.25 9.77
CA GLY A 155 -4.04 -12.66 10.43
C GLY A 155 -4.78 -13.79 9.72
N ALA A 156 -4.68 -13.87 8.39
CA ALA A 156 -5.21 -14.96 7.58
C ALA A 156 -4.33 -16.23 7.60
N GLY A 157 -3.18 -16.21 8.27
CA GLY A 157 -2.30 -17.35 8.41
C GLY A 157 -1.44 -17.62 7.17
N VAL A 158 -0.93 -16.59 6.51
CA VAL A 158 -0.05 -16.71 5.34
C VAL A 158 1.17 -17.60 5.65
N THR A 159 1.42 -18.55 4.77
CA THR A 159 2.58 -19.45 4.79
C THR A 159 3.15 -19.60 3.38
N PRO A 160 4.37 -20.14 3.19
CA PRO A 160 4.85 -20.45 1.85
C PRO A 160 3.83 -21.24 1.04
N HIS A 161 3.71 -20.94 -0.24
CA HIS A 161 2.72 -21.50 -1.18
C HIS A 161 1.25 -21.16 -0.87
N THR A 162 0.99 -20.26 0.08
CA THR A 162 -0.35 -19.74 0.34
C THR A 162 -0.48 -18.36 -0.29
N PHE A 163 -1.55 -18.15 -1.04
CA PHE A 163 -1.90 -16.86 -1.63
C PHE A 163 -3.02 -16.22 -0.81
N VAL A 164 -2.78 -15.04 -0.27
CA VAL A 164 -3.78 -14.30 0.52
C VAL A 164 -4.25 -13.10 -0.26
N TRP A 165 -5.54 -13.03 -0.50
CA TRP A 165 -6.24 -11.90 -1.09
C TRP A 165 -6.83 -11.01 0.00
N VAL A 166 -6.30 -9.82 0.15
CA VAL A 166 -6.91 -8.78 0.98
C VAL A 166 -7.78 -7.92 0.07
N ILE A 167 -9.09 -8.15 0.11
CA ILE A 167 -10.06 -7.58 -0.82
C ILE A 167 -10.80 -6.41 -0.19
N GLY A 168 -10.80 -5.27 -0.91
CA GLY A 168 -11.58 -4.09 -0.59
C GLY A 168 -12.00 -3.36 -1.88
N THR A 169 -11.93 -2.05 -1.89
CA THR A 169 -12.04 -1.21 -3.10
C THR A 169 -10.99 -1.60 -4.14
N SER A 170 -9.76 -1.86 -3.66
CA SER A 170 -8.64 -2.49 -4.36
C SER A 170 -8.36 -3.88 -3.79
N THR A 171 -7.41 -4.62 -4.38
CA THR A 171 -6.82 -5.81 -3.75
C THR A 171 -5.38 -5.56 -3.38
N CYS A 172 -4.95 -6.25 -2.32
CA CYS A 172 -3.55 -6.48 -2.04
C CYS A 172 -3.33 -7.99 -1.96
N ASP A 173 -2.49 -8.50 -2.82
CA ASP A 173 -2.25 -9.92 -3.03
C ASP A 173 -0.92 -10.27 -2.38
N VAL A 174 -0.93 -11.04 -1.31
CA VAL A 174 0.25 -11.27 -0.47
C VAL A 174 0.63 -12.75 -0.48
N MET A 175 1.91 -13.00 -0.71
CA MET A 175 2.56 -14.28 -0.52
C MET A 175 3.83 -14.12 0.31
N VAL A 176 4.31 -15.22 0.87
CA VAL A 176 5.65 -15.31 1.45
C VAL A 176 6.40 -16.49 0.83
N ALA A 177 7.70 -16.33 0.69
CA ALA A 177 8.58 -17.37 0.15
C ALA A 177 9.87 -17.46 0.97
N THR A 178 10.51 -18.61 0.96
CA THR A 178 11.82 -18.77 1.59
C THR A 178 12.91 -18.10 0.75
N TYR A 179 14.04 -17.75 1.37
CA TYR A 179 15.19 -17.24 0.64
C TYR A 179 15.72 -18.22 -0.41
N GLU A 180 15.64 -19.53 -0.14
CA GLU A 180 16.07 -20.58 -1.05
C GLU A 180 15.21 -20.58 -2.32
N GLU A 181 13.90 -20.44 -2.20
CA GLU A 181 12.97 -20.44 -3.34
C GLU A 181 13.11 -19.19 -4.21
N ILE A 182 13.27 -18.02 -3.58
CA ILE A 182 13.46 -16.77 -4.29
C ILE A 182 14.86 -16.67 -4.88
N GLY A 183 15.91 -16.99 -4.10
CA GLY A 183 17.29 -16.82 -4.52
C GLY A 183 17.56 -15.39 -4.99
N HIS A 184 18.04 -15.25 -6.23
CA HIS A 184 18.30 -13.95 -6.87
C HIS A 184 17.21 -13.55 -7.89
N LYS A 185 16.06 -14.21 -7.90
CA LYS A 185 14.99 -13.92 -8.85
C LYS A 185 14.35 -12.57 -8.54
N LEU A 186 14.21 -11.75 -9.57
CA LEU A 186 13.39 -10.53 -9.52
C LEU A 186 12.05 -10.80 -10.20
N ILE A 187 10.97 -10.55 -9.48
CA ILE A 187 9.61 -10.80 -9.96
C ILE A 187 9.07 -9.50 -10.54
N LYS A 188 8.90 -9.47 -11.86
CA LYS A 188 8.37 -8.28 -12.55
C LYS A 188 6.87 -8.16 -12.42
N GLY A 189 6.39 -6.92 -12.36
CA GLY A 189 4.96 -6.60 -12.39
C GLY A 189 4.23 -6.79 -11.06
N ILE A 190 4.95 -7.03 -9.96
CA ILE A 190 4.41 -7.01 -8.60
C ILE A 190 4.65 -5.64 -7.94
N CYS A 191 4.07 -5.42 -6.76
CA CYS A 191 4.23 -4.16 -6.02
C CYS A 191 5.42 -4.16 -5.07
N GLY A 192 6.05 -5.32 -4.83
CA GLY A 192 7.23 -5.41 -3.98
C GLY A 192 7.64 -6.82 -3.64
N GLN A 193 8.94 -6.97 -3.40
CA GLN A 193 9.63 -8.19 -3.01
C GLN A 193 10.61 -7.82 -1.91
N VAL A 194 10.22 -8.01 -0.65
CA VAL A 194 10.93 -7.42 0.49
C VAL A 194 11.16 -8.43 1.60
N ASP A 195 12.41 -8.53 2.01
CA ASP A 195 12.83 -9.36 3.13
C ASP A 195 12.15 -8.95 4.45
N GLY A 196 11.50 -9.90 5.10
CA GLY A 196 10.88 -9.73 6.41
C GLY A 196 9.68 -8.78 6.45
N SER A 197 9.14 -8.34 5.31
CA SER A 197 8.06 -7.36 5.30
C SER A 197 6.71 -7.89 5.81
N VAL A 198 6.47 -9.18 5.67
CA VAL A 198 5.24 -9.86 6.10
C VAL A 198 5.55 -10.80 7.28
N ILE A 199 6.39 -11.79 7.04
CA ILE A 199 6.87 -12.74 8.05
C ILE A 199 8.39 -12.58 8.19
N PRO A 200 8.92 -12.33 9.40
CA PRO A 200 10.35 -12.26 9.61
C PRO A 200 11.05 -13.56 9.18
N GLY A 201 12.18 -13.43 8.48
CA GLY A 201 12.94 -14.57 7.95
C GLY A 201 12.37 -15.17 6.66
N MET A 202 11.42 -14.49 6.03
CA MET A 202 10.89 -14.84 4.71
C MET A 202 10.84 -13.61 3.82
N VAL A 203 10.83 -13.81 2.51
CA VAL A 203 10.62 -12.73 1.55
C VAL A 203 9.12 -12.51 1.38
N GLY A 204 8.63 -11.31 1.70
CA GLY A 204 7.27 -10.90 1.43
C GLY A 204 7.11 -10.44 -0.02
N LEU A 205 6.10 -10.96 -0.70
CA LEU A 205 5.73 -10.63 -2.07
C LEU A 205 4.37 -9.95 -2.06
N GLU A 206 4.29 -8.75 -2.66
CA GLU A 206 3.06 -7.99 -2.78
C GLU A 206 2.75 -7.74 -4.26
N ALA A 207 1.55 -8.11 -4.66
CA ALA A 207 0.93 -7.66 -5.90
C ALA A 207 -0.39 -6.96 -5.56
N GLY A 208 -1.10 -6.43 -6.54
CA GLY A 208 -2.38 -5.82 -6.27
C GLY A 208 -3.08 -5.28 -7.51
N GLN A 209 -4.34 -4.94 -7.33
CA GLN A 209 -5.18 -4.32 -8.35
C GLN A 209 -5.80 -3.05 -7.76
N SER A 210 -5.53 -1.92 -8.38
CA SER A 210 -6.02 -0.60 -7.92
C SER A 210 -7.55 -0.48 -7.92
N GLY A 211 -8.24 -1.23 -8.78
CA GLY A 211 -9.68 -1.31 -8.83
C GLY A 211 -10.14 -2.76 -8.79
N PHE A 212 -10.88 -3.16 -7.77
CA PHE A 212 -11.50 -4.47 -7.65
C PHE A 212 -12.96 -4.32 -7.25
N GLY A 213 -13.27 -3.99 -6.02
CA GLY A 213 -14.65 -3.76 -5.59
C GLY A 213 -15.35 -2.65 -6.37
N ASP A 214 -14.64 -1.59 -6.71
CA ASP A 214 -15.15 -0.50 -7.55
C ASP A 214 -15.50 -0.94 -8.97
N ILE A 215 -14.75 -1.89 -9.54
CA ILE A 215 -15.05 -2.45 -10.87
C ILE A 215 -16.37 -3.22 -10.83
N TYR A 216 -16.60 -4.03 -9.79
CA TYR A 216 -17.87 -4.71 -9.61
C TYR A 216 -19.04 -3.74 -9.44
N ALA A 217 -18.86 -2.70 -8.64
CA ALA A 217 -19.85 -1.65 -8.44
C ALA A 217 -20.13 -0.87 -9.74
N TRP A 218 -19.10 -0.55 -10.49
CA TRP A 218 -19.23 0.08 -11.81
C TRP A 218 -19.97 -0.83 -12.79
N PHE A 219 -19.58 -2.09 -12.90
CA PHE A 219 -20.21 -3.04 -13.80
C PHE A 219 -21.69 -3.27 -13.46
N LYS A 220 -22.02 -3.37 -12.16
CA LYS A 220 -23.40 -3.40 -11.69
C LYS A 220 -24.18 -2.18 -12.19
N ARG A 221 -23.65 -0.96 -12.05
CA ARG A 221 -24.29 0.27 -12.55
C ARG A 221 -24.52 0.23 -14.07
N VAL A 222 -23.56 -0.30 -14.84
CA VAL A 222 -23.70 -0.46 -16.30
C VAL A 222 -24.85 -1.40 -16.62
N LEU A 223 -24.99 -2.52 -15.93
CA LEU A 223 -26.08 -3.47 -16.10
C LEU A 223 -27.44 -2.93 -15.64
N GLU A 224 -27.44 -2.09 -14.62
CA GLU A 224 -28.66 -1.42 -14.11
C GLU A 224 -29.17 -0.30 -15.04
N PHE A 225 -28.28 0.27 -15.87
CA PHE A 225 -28.63 1.43 -16.71
C PHE A 225 -29.86 1.20 -17.57
N PRO A 226 -30.00 0.09 -18.35
CA PRO A 226 -31.21 -0.14 -19.14
C PRO A 226 -32.48 -0.28 -18.30
N LEU A 227 -32.36 -0.88 -17.11
CA LEU A 227 -33.51 -1.03 -16.21
C LEU A 227 -33.98 0.32 -15.67
N LYS A 228 -33.06 1.15 -15.23
CA LYS A 228 -33.35 2.47 -14.63
C LYS A 228 -33.78 3.48 -15.70
N GLU A 229 -33.05 3.56 -16.82
CA GLU A 229 -33.22 4.63 -17.81
C GLU A 229 -34.25 4.28 -18.92
N ILE A 230 -34.47 3.00 -19.20
CA ILE A 230 -35.45 2.59 -20.23
C ILE A 230 -36.70 2.08 -19.56
N VAL A 231 -36.62 1.03 -18.73
CA VAL A 231 -37.80 0.45 -18.09
C VAL A 231 -38.42 1.40 -17.07
N GLY A 232 -37.61 2.02 -16.22
CA GLY A 232 -38.05 2.97 -15.19
C GLY A 232 -38.66 4.27 -15.74
N LYS A 233 -38.43 4.59 -17.03
CA LYS A 233 -39.00 5.74 -17.72
C LYS A 233 -40.07 5.37 -18.75
N SER A 234 -40.48 4.11 -18.80
CA SER A 234 -41.51 3.62 -19.72
C SER A 234 -42.91 4.08 -19.32
N ASP A 235 -43.69 4.53 -20.28
CA ASP A 235 -45.09 4.91 -20.07
C ASP A 235 -46.05 3.67 -20.12
N LEU A 236 -45.52 2.48 -20.29
CA LEU A 236 -46.28 1.22 -20.35
C LEU A 236 -46.70 0.68 -18.99
N LEU A 237 -46.08 1.18 -17.91
CA LEU A 237 -46.29 0.74 -16.53
C LEU A 237 -46.69 1.92 -15.65
N ASP A 238 -47.49 1.70 -14.62
CA ASP A 238 -47.71 2.68 -13.58
C ASP A 238 -46.43 2.87 -12.68
N GLU A 239 -46.37 3.96 -11.96
CA GLU A 239 -45.16 4.32 -11.17
C GLU A 239 -44.82 3.28 -10.10
N GLU A 240 -45.84 2.70 -9.41
CA GLU A 240 -45.61 1.70 -8.39
C GLU A 240 -45.01 0.42 -9.00
N MET A 241 -45.51 0.00 -10.14
CA MET A 241 -45.03 -1.19 -10.85
C MET A 241 -43.63 -0.97 -11.42
N LYS A 242 -43.29 0.23 -11.95
CA LYS A 242 -41.96 0.59 -12.40
C LYS A 242 -40.95 0.47 -11.25
N GLU A 243 -41.22 1.13 -10.13
CA GLU A 243 -40.34 1.12 -8.98
C GLU A 243 -40.06 -0.29 -8.45
N ARG A 244 -41.12 -1.09 -8.31
CA ARG A 244 -40.99 -2.49 -7.86
C ARG A 244 -40.19 -3.34 -8.85
N LEU A 245 -40.52 -3.26 -10.14
CA LEU A 245 -39.84 -4.05 -11.18
C LEU A 245 -38.35 -3.68 -11.29
N VAL A 246 -38.05 -2.38 -11.37
CA VAL A 246 -36.66 -1.90 -11.47
C VAL A 246 -35.84 -2.28 -10.22
N THR A 247 -36.43 -2.10 -9.04
CA THR A 247 -35.77 -2.46 -7.77
C THR A 247 -35.48 -3.95 -7.70
N GLU A 248 -36.48 -4.78 -7.97
CA GLU A 248 -36.34 -6.25 -7.97
C GLU A 248 -35.31 -6.72 -9.01
N ALA A 249 -35.40 -6.23 -10.24
CA ALA A 249 -34.48 -6.60 -11.31
C ALA A 249 -33.03 -6.19 -10.97
N CYS A 250 -32.80 -4.96 -10.49
CA CYS A 250 -31.48 -4.48 -10.07
C CYS A 250 -30.86 -5.33 -8.94
N ASN A 251 -31.69 -5.74 -7.97
CA ASN A 251 -31.23 -6.57 -6.86
C ASN A 251 -30.91 -8.01 -7.28
N ARG A 252 -31.46 -8.48 -8.38
CA ARG A 252 -31.22 -9.84 -8.90
C ARG A 252 -30.03 -9.95 -9.84
N ILE A 253 -29.50 -8.85 -10.38
CA ILE A 253 -28.41 -8.88 -11.38
C ILE A 253 -27.23 -9.69 -10.86
N ILE A 254 -26.64 -9.30 -9.73
CA ILE A 254 -25.44 -9.98 -9.22
C ILE A 254 -25.73 -11.42 -8.79
N PRO A 255 -26.78 -11.71 -7.99
CA PRO A 255 -27.12 -13.09 -7.68
C PRO A 255 -27.34 -13.98 -8.91
N ALA A 256 -28.01 -13.49 -9.96
CA ALA A 256 -28.22 -14.25 -11.19
C ALA A 256 -26.91 -14.52 -11.95
N LEU A 257 -26.02 -13.52 -12.05
CA LEU A 257 -24.70 -13.68 -12.66
C LEU A 257 -23.82 -14.66 -11.87
N THR A 258 -23.86 -14.60 -10.53
CA THR A 258 -23.14 -15.55 -9.67
C THR A 258 -23.62 -16.97 -9.92
N ALA A 259 -24.93 -17.18 -9.94
CA ALA A 259 -25.51 -18.50 -10.20
C ALA A 259 -25.16 -19.07 -11.60
N GLU A 260 -24.97 -18.22 -12.60
CA GLU A 260 -24.48 -18.66 -13.92
C GLU A 260 -22.98 -18.94 -13.90
N ALA A 261 -22.18 -18.12 -13.20
CA ALA A 261 -20.74 -18.33 -13.07
C ALA A 261 -20.39 -19.65 -12.35
N GLU A 262 -21.16 -20.03 -11.34
CA GLU A 262 -20.98 -21.30 -10.61
C GLU A 262 -21.18 -22.55 -11.48
N LYS A 263 -21.79 -22.42 -12.64
CA LYS A 263 -21.96 -23.53 -13.61
C LYS A 263 -20.73 -23.72 -14.52
N ILE A 264 -19.80 -22.79 -14.48
CA ILE A 264 -18.57 -22.85 -15.28
C ILE A 264 -17.55 -23.69 -14.50
N PRO A 265 -17.03 -24.78 -15.06
CA PRO A 265 -16.08 -25.67 -14.38
C PRO A 265 -14.74 -25.00 -14.09
#